data_fa077420d425f3c6125e2db2830a1e49
#
_entry.id   fa077420d425f3c6125e2db2830a1e49
#
_cell.length_a   1.000
_cell.length_b   1.000
_cell.length_c   1.000
_cell.angle_alpha   90.00
_cell.angle_beta   90.00
_cell.angle_gamma   90.00
#
_symmetry.space_group_name_H-M   'P 1'
#
loop_
_entity.id
_entity.type
_entity.pdbx_description
1 polymer ?
#
loop_
_entity_poly.entity_id
_entity_poly.type
_entity_poly.pdbx_seq_one_letter_code
_entity_poly.pdbx_strand_id
1 'polypeptide(L)'
;MELVEDKNLNNFNIKKYVNRTIFLIEKTYSEPIVFHDNSITPFHVKEPSDISLDDIEVFISTSDLILIGTGEKNVLLNQDLIKIMQNSGKGLEFMNTESACKTHNLLLSERRLFSSILYP
;
A
#
# COMPACT_ATOMS: atom_id res chain seq x y z
N MET A 1 -26.77 -1.51 -5.84
CA MET A 1 -25.60 -2.32 -6.24
C MET A 1 -24.32 -1.51 -6.12
N GLU A 2 -24.19 -0.48 -6.93
CA GLU A 2 -23.03 0.40 -6.87
C GLU A 2 -22.84 1.05 -5.50
N LEU A 3 -23.94 1.38 -4.84
CA LEU A 3 -23.86 2.01 -3.53
C LEU A 3 -23.16 1.11 -2.49
N VAL A 4 -23.41 -0.20 -2.57
CA VAL A 4 -22.78 -1.14 -1.65
C VAL A 4 -21.29 -1.22 -1.92
N GLU A 5 -20.90 -1.29 -3.20
CA GLU A 5 -19.48 -1.31 -3.58
C GLU A 5 -18.80 -0.01 -3.17
N ASP A 6 -19.46 1.13 -3.40
CA ASP A 6 -18.89 2.42 -3.05
C ASP A 6 -18.67 2.54 -1.54
N LYS A 7 -19.59 2.01 -0.74
CA LYS A 7 -19.41 1.99 0.72
C LYS A 7 -18.19 1.16 1.12
N ASN A 8 -18.02 0.00 0.48
CA ASN A 8 -16.87 -0.85 0.76
C ASN A 8 -15.57 -0.16 0.39
N LEU A 9 -15.52 0.46 -0.78
CA LEU A 9 -14.35 1.22 -1.21
C LEU A 9 -14.07 2.38 -0.27
N ASN A 10 -15.11 3.10 0.17
CA ASN A 10 -14.96 4.23 1.07
C ASN A 10 -14.38 3.82 2.41
N ASN A 11 -14.66 2.61 2.87
CA ASN A 11 -14.11 2.11 4.13
C ASN A 11 -12.59 1.97 4.09
N PHE A 12 -12.00 1.83 2.92
CA PHE A 12 -10.56 1.69 2.76
C PHE A 12 -9.88 2.97 2.30
N ASN A 13 -10.63 4.05 2.11
CA ASN A 13 -10.07 5.36 1.84
C ASN A 13 -9.31 5.86 3.05
N ILE A 14 -8.15 6.45 2.79
CA ILE A 14 -7.34 7.04 3.83
C ILE A 14 -7.78 8.49 3.99
N LYS A 15 -8.23 8.84 5.19
CA LYS A 15 -8.74 10.18 5.48
C LYS A 15 -7.64 11.19 5.66
N LYS A 16 -6.59 10.79 6.37
CA LYS A 16 -5.43 11.65 6.59
C LYS A 16 -4.27 10.83 7.11
N TYR A 17 -3.09 11.42 7.01
CA TYR A 17 -1.87 10.88 7.58
C TYR A 17 -1.19 12.02 8.34
N VAL A 18 -1.09 11.87 9.64
CA VAL A 18 -0.50 12.89 10.51
C VAL A 18 0.09 12.23 11.74
N ASN A 19 1.21 12.75 12.23
CA ASN A 19 1.89 12.24 13.43
C ASN A 19 2.13 10.72 13.34
N ARG A 20 2.63 10.27 12.17
CA ARG A 20 2.95 8.85 11.94
C ARG A 20 1.76 7.93 12.19
N THR A 21 0.57 8.43 11.85
CA THR A 21 -0.66 7.66 12.01
C THR A 21 -1.51 7.80 10.76
N ILE A 22 -2.01 6.68 10.28
CA ILE A 22 -2.88 6.61 9.11
C ILE A 22 -4.31 6.50 9.62
N PHE A 23 -5.18 7.40 9.19
CA PHE A 23 -6.57 7.46 9.64
C PHE A 23 -7.50 7.02 8.51
N LEU A 24 -8.27 5.99 8.77
CA LEU A 24 -9.41 5.59 7.96
C LEU A 24 -10.69 6.04 8.66
N ILE A 25 -11.87 5.64 8.14
CA ILE A 25 -13.13 6.08 8.74
C ILE A 25 -13.27 5.63 10.19
N GLU A 26 -13.00 4.34 10.46
CA GLU A 26 -13.27 3.77 11.77
C GLU A 26 -12.01 3.31 12.51
N LYS A 27 -10.88 3.28 11.83
CA LYS A 27 -9.65 2.74 12.41
C LYS A 27 -8.47 3.63 12.13
N THR A 28 -7.49 3.57 13.01
CA THR A 28 -6.21 4.23 12.82
C THR A 28 -5.09 3.20 12.92
N TYR A 29 -3.98 3.48 12.23
CA TYR A 29 -2.86 2.56 12.19
C TYR A 29 -1.58 3.34 12.43
N SER A 30 -0.79 2.86 13.39
CA SER A 30 0.52 3.45 13.71
C SER A 30 1.67 2.46 13.51
N GLU A 31 1.37 1.29 12.95
CA GLU A 31 2.35 0.27 12.61
C GLU A 31 2.18 -0.08 11.13
N PRO A 32 3.20 -0.68 10.50
CA PRO A 32 3.09 -1.03 9.08
C PRO A 32 1.91 -1.93 8.78
N ILE A 33 1.22 -1.60 7.70
CA ILE A 33 0.03 -2.34 7.27
C ILE A 33 0.13 -2.68 5.79
N VAL A 34 -0.63 -3.69 5.38
CA VAL A 34 -0.84 -3.97 3.97
C VAL A 34 -2.33 -4.03 3.68
N PHE A 35 -2.73 -3.28 2.65
CA PHE A 35 -4.07 -3.37 2.06
C PHE A 35 -4.00 -4.33 0.89
N HIS A 36 -4.81 -5.37 0.93
CA HIS A 36 -4.83 -6.37 -0.12
C HIS A 36 -6.19 -7.08 -0.09
N ASP A 37 -6.80 -7.23 -1.26
CA ASP A 37 -8.06 -7.98 -1.41
C ASP A 37 -9.12 -7.51 -0.43
N ASN A 38 -9.34 -6.20 -0.37
CA ASN A 38 -10.35 -5.55 0.48
C ASN A 38 -10.18 -5.85 1.95
N SER A 39 -8.95 -5.99 2.41
CA SER A 39 -8.65 -6.14 3.83
C SER A 39 -7.34 -5.46 4.16
N ILE A 40 -7.19 -5.10 5.43
CA ILE A 40 -5.97 -4.49 5.94
C ILE A 40 -5.44 -5.38 7.06
N THR A 41 -4.19 -5.79 6.93
CA THR A 41 -3.52 -6.61 7.92
C THR A 41 -2.16 -6.02 8.28
N PRO A 42 -1.59 -6.38 9.43
CA PRO A 42 -0.25 -5.93 9.76
C PRO A 42 0.78 -6.45 8.76
N PHE A 43 1.81 -5.65 8.49
CA PHE A 43 2.92 -6.07 7.66
C PHE A 43 4.14 -6.29 8.53
N HIS A 44 4.77 -7.44 8.38
CA HIS A 44 5.80 -7.90 9.33
C HIS A 44 7.19 -7.28 9.13
N VAL A 45 7.45 -6.66 7.99
CA VAL A 45 8.77 -6.06 7.72
C VAL A 45 8.78 -4.65 8.32
N LYS A 46 9.69 -4.39 9.25
CA LYS A 46 9.69 -3.14 10.01
C LYS A 46 10.21 -1.94 9.24
N GLU A 47 11.16 -2.16 8.33
CA GLU A 47 11.75 -1.06 7.55
C GLU A 47 11.51 -1.29 6.07
N PRO A 48 11.07 -0.26 5.32
CA PRO A 48 10.79 -0.46 3.90
C PRO A 48 12.01 -0.91 3.10
N SER A 49 13.21 -0.52 3.50
CA SER A 49 14.43 -0.94 2.80
C SER A 49 14.73 -2.43 2.95
N ASP A 50 14.09 -3.09 3.91
CA ASP A 50 14.31 -4.52 4.17
C ASP A 50 13.30 -5.42 3.46
N ILE A 51 12.35 -4.86 2.72
CA ILE A 51 11.37 -5.66 1.99
C ILE A 51 12.08 -6.46 0.91
N SER A 52 11.85 -7.78 0.90
CA SER A 52 12.35 -8.67 -0.12
C SER A 52 11.19 -9.22 -0.96
N LEU A 53 11.54 -9.91 -2.05
CA LEU A 53 10.51 -10.54 -2.90
C LEU A 53 9.65 -11.50 -2.10
N ASP A 54 10.26 -12.29 -1.21
CA ASP A 54 9.51 -13.27 -0.40
C ASP A 54 8.42 -12.59 0.43
N ASP A 55 8.68 -11.37 0.88
CA ASP A 55 7.73 -10.65 1.73
C ASP A 55 6.48 -10.22 0.99
N ILE A 56 6.56 -9.99 -0.32
CA ILE A 56 5.46 -9.43 -1.10
C ILE A 56 4.93 -10.36 -2.19
N GLU A 57 5.52 -11.55 -2.31
CA GLU A 57 5.21 -12.47 -3.41
C GLU A 57 3.72 -12.83 -3.45
N VAL A 58 3.12 -13.02 -2.28
CA VAL A 58 1.70 -13.37 -2.22
C VAL A 58 0.82 -12.24 -2.78
N PHE A 59 1.25 -11.00 -2.65
CA PHE A 59 0.47 -9.87 -3.16
C PHE A 59 0.69 -9.66 -4.66
N ILE A 60 1.87 -9.98 -5.15
CA ILE A 60 2.20 -9.82 -6.57
C ILE A 60 1.32 -10.71 -7.43
N SER A 61 1.03 -11.93 -6.97
CA SER A 61 0.29 -12.90 -7.79
C SER A 61 -1.13 -12.45 -8.09
N THR A 62 -1.71 -11.60 -7.26
CA THR A 62 -3.10 -11.16 -7.40
C THR A 62 -3.26 -9.66 -7.59
N SER A 63 -2.16 -8.93 -7.73
CA SER A 63 -2.19 -7.48 -7.94
C SER A 63 -1.41 -7.13 -9.21
N ASP A 64 -1.85 -6.06 -9.87
CA ASP A 64 -1.12 -5.53 -11.03
C ASP A 64 -0.09 -4.49 -10.61
N LEU A 65 -0.25 -3.94 -9.42
CA LEU A 65 0.59 -2.86 -8.90
C LEU A 65 0.77 -3.04 -7.40
N ILE A 66 2.00 -2.88 -6.95
CA ILE A 66 2.33 -2.79 -5.52
C ILE A 66 2.72 -1.36 -5.23
N LEU A 67 2.01 -0.73 -4.32
CA LEU A 67 2.28 0.63 -3.86
C LEU A 67 2.91 0.57 -2.48
N ILE A 68 4.01 1.27 -2.27
CA ILE A 68 4.69 1.28 -0.97
C ILE A 68 4.85 2.73 -0.50
N GLY A 69 4.31 3.01 0.70
CA GLY A 69 4.53 4.27 1.38
C GLY A 69 5.62 4.08 2.43
N THR A 70 6.70 4.83 2.31
CA THR A 70 7.93 4.58 3.05
C THR A 70 8.04 5.32 4.38
N GLY A 71 6.94 5.91 4.86
CA GLY A 71 6.95 6.69 6.09
C GLY A 71 7.03 8.18 5.80
N GLU A 72 7.50 8.94 6.76
CA GLU A 72 7.58 10.40 6.61
C GLU A 72 8.55 10.82 5.51
N LYS A 73 9.53 10.00 5.22
CA LYS A 73 10.59 10.32 4.25
C LYS A 73 10.59 9.34 3.10
N ASN A 74 11.11 9.78 1.96
CA ASN A 74 11.38 8.88 0.85
C ASN A 74 12.54 7.96 1.24
N VAL A 75 12.34 6.65 1.09
CA VAL A 75 13.35 5.65 1.38
C VAL A 75 13.53 4.80 0.14
N LEU A 76 14.76 4.56 -0.25
CA LEU A 76 15.07 3.72 -1.41
C LEU A 76 14.86 2.25 -1.02
N LEU A 77 14.11 1.55 -1.85
CA LEU A 77 13.89 0.12 -1.65
C LEU A 77 15.12 -0.69 -2.07
N ASN A 78 15.12 -1.97 -1.69
CA ASN A 78 16.17 -2.90 -2.08
C ASN A 78 16.28 -2.95 -3.61
N GLN A 79 17.51 -2.79 -4.12
CA GLN A 79 17.74 -2.75 -5.57
C GLN A 79 17.36 -4.05 -6.27
N ASP A 80 17.60 -5.19 -5.61
CA ASP A 80 17.24 -6.48 -6.19
C ASP A 80 15.71 -6.59 -6.36
N LEU A 81 14.96 -6.11 -5.37
CA LEU A 81 13.51 -6.10 -5.45
C LEU A 81 13.05 -5.25 -6.63
N ILE A 82 13.61 -4.07 -6.78
CA ILE A 82 13.25 -3.17 -7.88
C ILE A 82 13.49 -3.84 -9.23
N LYS A 83 14.64 -4.48 -9.38
CA LYS A 83 14.99 -5.18 -10.64
C LYS A 83 14.04 -6.32 -10.94
N ILE A 84 13.72 -7.11 -9.93
CA ILE A 84 12.81 -8.25 -10.10
C ILE A 84 11.44 -7.75 -10.54
N MET A 85 10.95 -6.69 -9.89
CA MET A 85 9.64 -6.14 -10.24
C MET A 85 9.62 -5.55 -11.64
N GLN A 86 10.69 -4.88 -12.06
CA GLN A 86 10.80 -4.35 -13.41
C GLN A 86 10.69 -5.45 -14.47
N ASN A 87 11.20 -6.64 -14.16
CA ASN A 87 11.18 -7.76 -15.09
C ASN A 87 9.90 -8.59 -15.03
N SER A 88 9.05 -8.35 -14.04
CA SER A 88 7.85 -9.18 -13.81
C SER A 88 6.64 -8.76 -14.63
N GLY A 89 6.66 -7.57 -15.22
CA GLY A 89 5.49 -7.00 -15.86
C GLY A 89 4.49 -6.39 -14.90
N LYS A 90 4.76 -6.43 -13.60
CA LYS A 90 3.91 -5.82 -12.58
C LYS A 90 4.46 -4.46 -12.20
N GLY A 91 3.58 -3.56 -11.78
CA GLY A 91 3.99 -2.23 -11.35
C GLY A 91 4.51 -2.22 -9.93
N LEU A 92 5.52 -1.39 -9.68
CA LEU A 92 5.99 -1.09 -8.34
C LEU A 92 6.17 0.42 -8.25
N GLU A 93 5.46 1.04 -7.30
CA GLU A 93 5.63 2.46 -7.01
C GLU A 93 5.92 2.62 -5.53
N PHE A 94 6.88 3.48 -5.22
CA PHE A 94 7.18 3.76 -3.82
C PHE A 94 7.47 5.25 -3.65
N MET A 95 7.02 5.78 -2.52
CA MET A 95 7.05 7.21 -2.22
C MET A 95 6.85 7.38 -0.72
N ASN A 96 6.99 8.61 -0.22
CA ASN A 96 6.65 8.83 1.19
C ASN A 96 5.17 8.55 1.41
N THR A 97 4.80 8.31 2.66
CA THR A 97 3.45 7.83 2.98
C THR A 97 2.38 8.88 2.71
N GLU A 98 2.69 10.17 2.88
CA GLU A 98 1.73 11.21 2.55
C GLU A 98 1.29 11.10 1.09
N SER A 99 2.25 10.98 0.19
CA SER A 99 1.97 10.81 -1.24
C SER A 99 1.30 9.48 -1.53
N ALA A 100 1.76 8.42 -0.86
CA ALA A 100 1.20 7.09 -1.07
C ALA A 100 -0.27 7.02 -0.67
N CYS A 101 -0.67 7.73 0.38
CA CYS A 101 -2.08 7.76 0.79
C CYS A 101 -2.96 8.34 -0.30
N LYS A 102 -2.50 9.38 -0.98
CA LYS A 102 -3.25 9.98 -2.09
C LYS A 102 -3.34 9.03 -3.28
N THR A 103 -2.22 8.39 -3.61
CA THR A 103 -2.19 7.41 -4.70
C THR A 103 -3.09 6.22 -4.38
N HIS A 104 -3.06 5.74 -3.14
CA HIS A 104 -3.93 4.65 -2.69
C HIS A 104 -5.40 4.98 -2.94
N ASN A 105 -5.82 6.17 -2.53
CA ASN A 105 -7.22 6.58 -2.72
C ASN A 105 -7.59 6.69 -4.20
N LEU A 106 -6.66 7.18 -5.01
CA LEU A 106 -6.89 7.26 -6.45
C LEU A 106 -7.07 5.87 -7.05
N LEU A 107 -6.20 4.93 -6.69
CA LEU A 107 -6.28 3.56 -7.19
C LEU A 107 -7.59 2.88 -6.78
N LEU A 108 -8.04 3.14 -5.55
CA LEU A 108 -9.35 2.64 -5.10
C LEU A 108 -10.47 3.18 -5.98
N SER A 109 -10.45 4.48 -6.27
CA SER A 109 -11.50 5.10 -7.08
C SER A 109 -11.50 4.58 -8.50
N GLU A 110 -10.34 4.16 -9.01
CA GLU A 110 -10.20 3.61 -10.35
C GLU A 110 -10.46 2.10 -10.40
N ARG A 111 -10.71 1.49 -9.24
CA ARG A 111 -10.97 0.04 -9.11
C ARG A 111 -9.85 -0.80 -9.68
N ARG A 112 -8.61 -0.35 -9.46
CA ARG A 112 -7.42 -1.07 -9.90
C ARG A 112 -7.15 -2.27 -8.99
N LEU A 113 -6.55 -3.31 -9.55
CA LEU A 113 -6.06 -4.44 -8.74
C LEU A 113 -4.68 -4.08 -8.20
N PHE A 114 -4.63 -3.69 -6.95
CA PHE A 114 -3.38 -3.24 -6.33
C PHE A 114 -3.31 -3.64 -4.87
N SER A 115 -2.11 -3.66 -4.35
CA SER A 115 -1.87 -3.80 -2.92
C SER A 115 -1.06 -2.60 -2.45
N SER A 116 -1.36 -2.11 -1.25
CA SER A 116 -0.61 -1.00 -0.64
C SER A 116 0.07 -1.47 0.63
N ILE A 117 1.37 -1.24 0.72
CA ILE A 117 2.13 -1.46 1.94
C ILE A 117 2.49 -0.08 2.47
N LEU A 118 1.98 0.26 3.65
CA LEU A 118 2.10 1.62 4.16
C LEU A 118 2.80 1.62 5.51
N TYR A 119 3.88 2.39 5.58
CA TYR A 119 4.62 2.63 6.81
C TYR A 119 4.17 3.98 7.37
N PRO A 120 3.58 4.01 8.55
CA PRO A 120 3.13 5.27 9.15
C PRO A 120 4.25 6.20 9.59
#